data_9bc077f1f2abf6112ff5a265c491f925
#
_entry.id   9bc077f1f2abf6112ff5a265c491f925
#
_cell.length_a   1.000
_cell.length_b   1.000
_cell.length_c   1.000
_cell.angle_alpha   90.00
_cell.angle_beta   90.00
_cell.angle_gamma   90.00
#
_symmetry.space_group_name_H-M   'P 1'
#
loop_
_entity.id
_entity.type
_entity.pdbx_description
1 polymer ?
#
loop_
_entity_poly.entity_id
_entity_poly.type
_entity_poly.pdbx_seq_one_letter_code
_entity_poly.pdbx_strand_id
1 'polypeptide(L)'
;LPLFDPQGFLYMALSRAHDEVVKLGAEHAVDFRPRATCAVCLVQESGSWWAHIGDSRIYHMRDGRVLSRSRDHSHVEVLIQEGAITEEEALDHPMRNFVECCIGGDAPVPDMTITRKMPLEDGDVLLACSDGLWSGMTDEEIAEISARTSMSLAENLKALSLKALTMNAPYGDNTPGTALL
;
A
#
# COMPACT_ATOMS: atom_id res chain seq x y z
N LEU A 1 -11.66 14.71 -18.93
CA LEU A 1 -12.78 13.78 -19.11
C LEU A 1 -12.57 12.60 -18.18
N PRO A 2 -13.61 12.13 -17.47
CA PRO A 2 -13.51 10.96 -16.61
C PRO A 2 -13.14 9.72 -17.43
N LEU A 3 -12.40 8.79 -16.79
CA LEU A 3 -12.08 7.49 -17.38
C LEU A 3 -13.35 6.66 -17.49
N PHE A 4 -13.57 6.06 -18.65
CA PHE A 4 -14.72 5.17 -18.87
C PHE A 4 -14.55 3.82 -18.16
N ASP A 5 -13.32 3.29 -18.15
CA ASP A 5 -12.96 2.05 -17.49
C ASP A 5 -11.76 2.25 -16.55
N PRO A 6 -11.99 2.69 -15.30
CA PRO A 6 -10.95 2.88 -14.31
C PRO A 6 -10.15 1.61 -13.98
N GLN A 7 -10.82 0.45 -13.91
CA GLN A 7 -10.15 -0.82 -13.59
C GLN A 7 -9.22 -1.26 -14.73
N GLY A 8 -9.70 -1.20 -15.97
CA GLY A 8 -8.88 -1.50 -17.14
C GLY A 8 -7.70 -0.54 -17.28
N PHE A 9 -7.90 0.74 -16.97
CA PHE A 9 -6.81 1.73 -16.94
C PHE A 9 -5.74 1.36 -15.91
N LEU A 10 -6.14 1.03 -14.67
CA LEU A 10 -5.21 0.63 -13.61
C LEU A 10 -4.44 -0.65 -13.97
N TYR A 11 -5.14 -1.65 -14.51
CA TYR A 11 -4.51 -2.88 -14.99
C TYR A 11 -3.44 -2.61 -16.04
N MET A 12 -3.78 -1.84 -17.07
CA MET A 12 -2.85 -1.50 -18.15
C MET A 12 -1.67 -0.67 -17.66
N ALA A 13 -1.91 0.28 -16.75
CA ALA A 13 -0.86 1.13 -16.19
C ALA A 13 0.15 0.32 -15.38
N LEU A 14 -0.32 -0.57 -14.50
CA LEU A 14 0.56 -1.40 -13.68
C LEU A 14 1.29 -2.47 -14.51
N SER A 15 0.61 -3.09 -15.48
CA SER A 15 1.25 -4.04 -16.41
C SER A 15 2.38 -3.36 -17.19
N ARG A 16 2.14 -2.15 -17.70
CA ARG A 16 3.15 -1.39 -18.41
C ARG A 16 4.31 -0.96 -17.50
N ALA A 17 4.03 -0.55 -16.27
CA ALA A 17 5.06 -0.24 -15.29
C ALA A 17 5.94 -1.48 -15.01
N HIS A 18 5.32 -2.65 -14.83
CA HIS A 18 6.05 -3.91 -14.68
C HIS A 18 6.98 -4.16 -15.88
N ASP A 19 6.46 -4.10 -17.10
CA ASP A 19 7.24 -4.33 -18.32
C ASP A 19 8.45 -3.39 -18.42
N GLU A 20 8.28 -2.11 -18.08
CA GLU A 20 9.37 -1.14 -18.12
C GLU A 20 10.43 -1.44 -17.04
N VAL A 21 10.05 -1.84 -15.84
CA VAL A 21 10.99 -2.23 -14.77
C VAL A 21 11.74 -3.52 -15.15
N VAL A 22 11.06 -4.51 -15.75
CA VAL A 22 11.70 -5.72 -16.28
C VAL A 22 12.74 -5.37 -17.35
N LYS A 23 12.43 -4.46 -18.27
CA LYS A 23 13.38 -3.99 -19.29
C LYS A 23 14.62 -3.34 -18.68
N LEU A 24 14.44 -2.50 -17.64
CA LEU A 24 15.55 -1.89 -16.92
C LEU A 24 16.49 -2.93 -16.29
N GLY A 25 15.96 -4.07 -15.89
CA GLY A 25 16.70 -5.18 -15.28
C GLY A 25 17.26 -6.20 -16.26
N ALA A 26 16.97 -6.11 -17.56
CA ALA A 26 17.23 -7.18 -18.53
C ALA A 26 18.70 -7.59 -18.65
N GLU A 27 19.64 -6.65 -18.46
CA GLU A 27 21.08 -6.90 -18.53
C GLU A 27 21.71 -7.32 -17.20
N HIS A 28 20.92 -7.36 -16.11
CA HIS A 28 21.39 -7.71 -14.76
C HIS A 28 21.13 -9.18 -14.46
N ALA A 29 22.00 -9.77 -13.62
CA ALA A 29 21.73 -11.08 -13.04
C ALA A 29 20.45 -11.02 -12.20
N VAL A 30 19.72 -12.13 -12.07
CA VAL A 30 18.38 -12.23 -11.46
C VAL A 30 18.32 -11.56 -10.08
N ASP A 31 19.35 -11.76 -9.26
CA ASP A 31 19.42 -11.21 -7.90
C ASP A 31 19.56 -9.68 -7.85
N PHE A 32 19.98 -9.06 -8.95
CA PHE A 32 20.19 -7.61 -9.07
C PHE A 32 19.13 -6.91 -9.92
N ARG A 33 18.11 -7.63 -10.37
CA ARG A 33 17.01 -7.03 -11.13
C ARG A 33 16.18 -6.14 -10.22
N PRO A 34 15.82 -4.92 -10.68
CA PRO A 34 15.00 -4.02 -9.89
C PRO A 34 13.63 -4.63 -9.62
N ARG A 35 13.15 -4.44 -8.41
CA ARG A 35 11.82 -4.83 -7.94
C ARG A 35 11.24 -3.70 -7.11
N ALA A 36 9.94 -3.52 -7.17
CA ALA A 36 9.25 -2.54 -6.34
C ALA A 36 7.82 -3.02 -6.03
N THR A 37 7.28 -2.57 -4.92
CA THR A 37 5.86 -2.62 -4.62
C THR A 37 5.17 -1.40 -5.22
N CYS A 38 3.86 -1.46 -5.41
CA CYS A 38 3.10 -0.36 -5.99
C CYS A 38 1.70 -0.30 -5.39
N ALA A 39 1.28 0.87 -4.96
CA ALA A 39 -0.08 1.15 -4.51
C ALA A 39 -0.58 2.42 -5.19
N VAL A 40 -1.68 2.31 -5.91
CA VAL A 40 -2.27 3.40 -6.71
C VAL A 40 -3.74 3.55 -6.34
N CYS A 41 -4.14 4.77 -6.05
CA CYS A 41 -5.54 5.15 -5.87
C CYS A 41 -5.95 6.12 -6.96
N LEU A 42 -7.01 5.78 -7.69
CA LEU A 42 -7.67 6.63 -8.66
C LEU A 42 -8.95 7.16 -8.04
N VAL A 43 -9.09 8.47 -7.98
CA VAL A 43 -10.29 9.15 -7.51
C VAL A 43 -10.97 9.85 -8.68
N GLN A 44 -12.26 9.58 -8.85
CA GLN A 44 -13.05 10.20 -9.91
C GLN A 44 -14.49 10.36 -9.44
N GLU A 45 -15.01 11.59 -9.53
CA GLU A 45 -16.33 11.94 -8.99
C GLU A 45 -16.45 11.57 -7.49
N SER A 46 -17.48 10.82 -7.12
CA SER A 46 -17.72 10.32 -5.76
C SER A 46 -17.26 8.87 -5.57
N GLY A 47 -16.14 8.49 -6.15
CA GLY A 47 -15.63 7.12 -6.01
C GLY A 47 -14.13 7.00 -6.17
N SER A 48 -13.59 5.93 -5.64
CA SER A 48 -12.21 5.53 -5.79
C SER A 48 -12.09 4.11 -6.32
N TRP A 49 -10.99 3.84 -6.99
CA TRP A 49 -10.54 2.52 -7.42
C TRP A 49 -9.10 2.37 -7.00
N TRP A 50 -8.75 1.25 -6.46
CA TRP A 50 -7.39 0.97 -6.00
C TRP A 50 -6.79 -0.15 -6.81
N ALA A 51 -5.48 -0.06 -7.01
CA ALA A 51 -4.67 -1.15 -7.52
C ALA A 51 -3.38 -1.23 -6.72
N HIS A 52 -2.98 -2.44 -6.32
CA HIS A 52 -1.71 -2.63 -5.64
C HIS A 52 -1.05 -3.96 -6.02
N ILE A 53 0.26 -3.97 -5.86
CA ILE A 53 1.16 -5.13 -6.00
C ILE A 53 2.18 -5.01 -4.87
N GLY A 54 2.28 -6.05 -4.04
CA GLY A 54 3.17 -6.06 -2.89
C GLY A 54 2.48 -5.71 -1.58
N ASP A 55 3.22 -5.11 -0.66
CA ASP A 55 2.83 -4.78 0.71
C ASP A 55 2.68 -3.28 0.99
N SER A 56 2.82 -2.45 -0.03
CA SER A 56 2.39 -1.05 0.06
C SER A 56 0.88 -0.99 0.18
N ARG A 57 0.38 -0.22 1.16
CA ARG A 57 -1.03 -0.22 1.54
C ARG A 57 -1.77 1.02 1.09
N ILE A 58 -3.07 0.84 0.84
CA ILE A 58 -4.05 1.90 0.67
C ILE A 58 -5.10 1.75 1.76
N TYR A 59 -5.35 2.83 2.50
CA TYR A 59 -6.37 2.92 3.53
C TYR A 59 -7.49 3.85 3.07
N HIS A 60 -8.73 3.47 3.35
CA HIS A 60 -9.90 4.32 3.31
C HIS A 60 -10.41 4.49 4.73
N MET A 61 -10.43 5.72 5.19
CA MET A 61 -10.74 6.05 6.58
C MET A 61 -11.84 7.11 6.64
N ARG A 62 -12.66 7.03 7.68
CA ARG A 62 -13.71 8.01 8.00
C ARG A 62 -13.86 8.10 9.51
N ASP A 63 -13.99 9.31 10.04
CA ASP A 63 -14.23 9.58 11.47
C ASP A 63 -13.26 8.85 12.41
N GLY A 64 -11.97 8.77 12.03
CA GLY A 64 -10.94 8.11 12.83
C GLY A 64 -11.01 6.59 12.84
N ARG A 65 -11.65 5.98 11.84
CA ARG A 65 -11.75 4.53 11.68
C ARG A 65 -11.35 4.09 10.29
N VAL A 66 -10.70 2.95 10.19
CA VAL A 66 -10.45 2.29 8.91
C VAL A 66 -11.75 1.63 8.44
N LEU A 67 -12.27 2.09 7.29
CA LEU A 67 -13.42 1.45 6.63
C LEU A 67 -12.96 0.26 5.79
N SER A 68 -11.82 0.40 5.12
CA SER A 68 -11.17 -0.69 4.39
C SER A 68 -9.70 -0.38 4.15
N ARG A 69 -8.89 -1.42 3.97
CA ARG A 69 -7.51 -1.33 3.50
C ARG A 69 -7.19 -2.41 2.49
N SER A 70 -6.14 -2.19 1.69
CA SER A 70 -5.58 -3.23 0.84
C SER A 70 -5.00 -4.36 1.69
N ARG A 71 -5.03 -5.59 1.17
CA ARG A 71 -4.39 -6.76 1.78
C ARG A 71 -3.06 -7.00 1.12
N ASP A 72 -2.02 -7.21 1.91
CA ASP A 72 -0.66 -7.35 1.41
C ASP A 72 -0.50 -8.61 0.56
N HIS A 73 0.28 -8.52 -0.51
CA HIS A 73 0.76 -9.72 -1.21
C HIS A 73 2.02 -10.23 -0.52
N SER A 74 1.88 -10.66 0.73
CA SER A 74 2.95 -11.14 1.59
C SER A 74 2.68 -12.57 2.04
N HIS A 75 3.76 -13.28 2.41
CA HIS A 75 3.64 -14.66 2.87
C HIS A 75 2.78 -14.78 4.14
N VAL A 76 2.93 -13.86 5.07
CA VAL A 76 2.13 -13.87 6.31
C VAL A 76 0.65 -13.62 6.06
N GLU A 77 0.30 -12.78 5.10
CA GLU A 77 -1.11 -12.58 4.71
C GLU A 77 -1.73 -13.86 4.13
N VAL A 78 -0.97 -14.63 3.34
CA VAL A 78 -1.41 -15.94 2.86
C VAL A 78 -1.68 -16.89 4.03
N LEU A 79 -0.76 -16.97 5.00
CA LEU A 79 -0.91 -17.82 6.18
C LEU A 79 -2.12 -17.42 7.04
N ILE A 80 -2.40 -16.11 7.18
CA ILE A 80 -3.59 -15.61 7.88
C ILE A 80 -4.86 -16.03 7.14
N GLN A 81 -4.91 -15.88 5.82
CA GLN A 81 -6.09 -16.27 5.01
C GLN A 81 -6.37 -17.78 5.06
N GLU A 82 -5.32 -18.59 5.14
CA GLU A 82 -5.43 -20.04 5.31
C GLU A 82 -5.78 -20.46 6.76
N GLY A 83 -5.78 -19.51 7.70
CA GLY A 83 -6.03 -19.78 9.12
C GLY A 83 -4.87 -20.50 9.81
N ALA A 84 -3.67 -20.48 9.21
CA ALA A 84 -2.48 -21.13 9.75
C ALA A 84 -1.86 -20.33 10.90
N ILE A 85 -1.98 -18.99 10.84
CA ILE A 85 -1.56 -18.07 11.91
C ILE A 85 -2.62 -16.97 12.12
N THR A 86 -2.58 -16.33 13.27
CA THR A 86 -3.39 -15.13 13.58
C THR A 86 -2.69 -13.86 13.12
N GLU A 87 -3.42 -12.74 13.07
CA GLU A 87 -2.83 -11.41 12.80
C GLU A 87 -1.78 -11.03 13.86
N GLU A 88 -1.98 -11.43 15.12
CA GLU A 88 -1.03 -11.19 16.20
C GLU A 88 0.28 -11.98 16.01
N GLU A 89 0.18 -13.26 15.64
CA GLU A 89 1.35 -14.10 15.36
C GLU A 89 2.14 -13.62 14.12
N ALA A 90 1.47 -12.98 13.17
CA ALA A 90 2.10 -12.44 11.97
C ALA A 90 3.07 -11.29 12.28
N LEU A 91 2.85 -10.52 13.36
CA LEU A 91 3.70 -9.37 13.73
C LEU A 91 5.14 -9.78 14.02
N ASP A 92 5.35 -10.96 14.62
CA ASP A 92 6.66 -11.48 15.00
C ASP A 92 7.11 -12.63 14.09
N HIS A 93 6.38 -12.91 13.01
CA HIS A 93 6.70 -14.03 12.12
C HIS A 93 8.02 -13.79 11.37
N PRO A 94 8.91 -14.81 11.25
CA PRO A 94 10.20 -14.68 10.56
C PRO A 94 10.09 -14.22 9.10
N MET A 95 8.98 -14.55 8.43
CA MET A 95 8.70 -14.20 7.03
C MET A 95 7.81 -12.96 6.88
N ARG A 96 7.63 -12.14 7.93
CA ARG A 96 6.73 -10.98 7.90
C ARG A 96 7.04 -9.97 6.80
N ASN A 97 8.32 -9.85 6.42
CA ASN A 97 8.78 -8.93 5.38
C ASN A 97 8.93 -9.62 4.00
N PHE A 98 8.45 -10.87 3.87
CA PHE A 98 8.55 -11.58 2.61
C PHE A 98 7.38 -11.23 1.70
N VAL A 99 7.68 -10.46 0.65
CA VAL A 99 6.70 -10.03 -0.37
C VAL A 99 6.63 -11.06 -1.49
N GLU A 100 5.44 -11.60 -1.73
CA GLU A 100 5.18 -12.63 -2.75
C GLU A 100 5.13 -12.05 -4.17
N CYS A 101 4.64 -10.80 -4.32
CA CYS A 101 4.44 -10.17 -5.62
C CYS A 101 5.08 -8.78 -5.67
N CYS A 102 5.76 -8.47 -6.78
CA CYS A 102 6.35 -7.15 -7.05
C CYS A 102 6.31 -6.84 -8.54
N ILE A 103 6.41 -5.58 -8.90
CA ILE A 103 6.72 -5.17 -10.27
C ILE A 103 8.22 -5.34 -10.54
N GLY A 104 8.60 -5.71 -11.76
CA GLY A 104 10.00 -5.98 -12.13
C GLY A 104 10.43 -7.42 -11.87
N GLY A 105 11.74 -7.63 -11.68
CA GLY A 105 12.30 -8.98 -11.53
C GLY A 105 12.36 -9.73 -12.86
N ASP A 106 12.02 -11.01 -12.83
CA ASP A 106 11.98 -11.93 -13.98
C ASP A 106 10.64 -12.66 -14.12
N ALA A 107 9.66 -12.29 -13.29
CA ALA A 107 8.33 -12.88 -13.31
C ALA A 107 7.52 -12.44 -14.55
N PRO A 108 6.55 -13.22 -14.99
CA PRO A 108 5.47 -12.70 -15.82
C PRO A 108 4.70 -11.59 -15.10
N VAL A 109 3.74 -10.96 -15.78
CA VAL A 109 2.89 -9.94 -15.13
C VAL A 109 2.44 -10.47 -13.75
N PRO A 110 2.77 -9.75 -12.67
CA PRO A 110 2.48 -10.23 -11.32
C PRO A 110 0.98 -10.20 -11.03
N ASP A 111 0.55 -11.01 -10.09
CA ASP A 111 -0.80 -10.88 -9.54
C ASP A 111 -0.98 -9.48 -8.97
N MET A 112 -2.05 -8.82 -9.39
CA MET A 112 -2.41 -7.49 -8.91
C MET A 112 -3.84 -7.47 -8.41
N THR A 113 -4.06 -6.83 -7.29
CA THR A 113 -5.40 -6.62 -6.76
C THR A 113 -5.94 -5.29 -7.28
N ILE A 114 -7.10 -5.33 -7.93
CA ILE A 114 -7.80 -4.12 -8.41
C ILE A 114 -9.22 -4.13 -7.84
N THR A 115 -9.58 -3.08 -7.11
CA THR A 115 -10.90 -2.98 -6.47
C THR A 115 -11.99 -2.62 -7.48
N ARG A 116 -13.24 -2.89 -7.11
CA ARG A 116 -14.41 -2.25 -7.71
C ARG A 116 -14.51 -0.80 -7.22
N LYS A 117 -15.42 -0.04 -7.82
CA LYS A 117 -15.73 1.32 -7.35
C LYS A 117 -16.08 1.31 -5.86
N MET A 118 -15.36 2.08 -5.08
CA MET A 118 -15.62 2.33 -3.66
C MET A 118 -16.21 3.73 -3.54
N PRO A 119 -17.40 3.90 -2.95
CA PRO A 119 -18.00 5.23 -2.78
C PRO A 119 -17.20 6.06 -1.79
N LEU A 120 -17.07 7.34 -2.08
CA LEU A 120 -16.45 8.33 -1.20
C LEU A 120 -17.50 9.33 -0.73
N GLU A 121 -17.36 9.79 0.50
CA GLU A 121 -18.15 10.85 1.12
C GLU A 121 -17.25 11.97 1.61
N ASP A 122 -17.84 13.14 1.83
CA ASP A 122 -17.10 14.28 2.38
C ASP A 122 -16.52 13.92 3.76
N GLY A 123 -15.24 14.21 3.96
CA GLY A 123 -14.52 13.87 5.18
C GLY A 123 -13.80 12.53 5.13
N ASP A 124 -13.93 11.76 4.04
CA ASP A 124 -13.10 10.56 3.84
C ASP A 124 -11.64 10.94 3.65
N VAL A 125 -10.78 10.08 4.16
CA VAL A 125 -9.34 10.17 3.98
C VAL A 125 -8.85 8.91 3.28
N LEU A 126 -8.13 9.09 2.16
CA LEU A 126 -7.41 8.04 1.47
C LEU A 126 -5.91 8.22 1.73
N LEU A 127 -5.26 7.17 2.19
CA LEU A 127 -3.82 7.16 2.47
C LEU A 127 -3.17 6.03 1.69
N ALA A 128 -2.17 6.35 0.87
CA ALA A 128 -1.28 5.35 0.27
C ALA A 128 0.10 5.45 0.94
N CYS A 129 0.65 4.33 1.39
CA CYS A 129 1.91 4.30 2.12
C CYS A 129 2.67 2.98 1.94
N SER A 130 3.99 3.04 2.14
CA SER A 130 4.85 1.86 2.24
C SER A 130 4.84 1.28 3.65
N ASP A 131 5.46 0.11 3.78
CA ASP A 131 5.71 -0.58 5.06
C ASP A 131 6.44 0.29 6.09
N GLY A 132 7.34 1.16 5.65
CA GLY A 132 8.02 2.11 6.52
C GLY A 132 7.09 3.04 7.32
N LEU A 133 5.82 3.20 6.89
CA LEU A 133 4.83 3.92 7.68
C LEU A 133 4.00 2.98 8.55
N TRP A 134 3.42 1.94 7.98
CA TRP A 134 2.41 1.14 8.68
C TRP A 134 3.01 0.07 9.61
N SER A 135 4.24 -0.40 9.38
CA SER A 135 4.82 -1.52 10.15
C SER A 135 5.03 -1.25 11.64
N GLY A 136 5.09 0.02 12.04
CA GLY A 136 5.26 0.43 13.43
C GLY A 136 3.99 0.97 14.11
N MET A 137 2.82 0.90 13.45
CA MET A 137 1.57 1.47 13.95
C MET A 137 0.40 0.52 13.70
N THR A 138 -0.59 0.56 14.59
CA THR A 138 -1.85 -0.14 14.36
C THR A 138 -2.73 0.64 13.37
N ASP A 139 -3.67 -0.05 12.75
CA ASP A 139 -4.65 0.57 11.83
C ASP A 139 -5.46 1.67 12.55
N GLU A 140 -5.79 1.49 13.84
CA GLU A 140 -6.47 2.47 14.68
C GLU A 140 -5.63 3.72 14.90
N GLU A 141 -4.34 3.57 15.19
CA GLU A 141 -3.42 4.70 15.38
C GLU A 141 -3.26 5.52 14.11
N ILE A 142 -3.18 4.85 12.95
CA ILE A 142 -3.13 5.51 11.64
C ILE A 142 -4.42 6.31 11.40
N ALA A 143 -5.58 5.70 11.65
CA ALA A 143 -6.87 6.34 11.45
C ALA A 143 -7.09 7.53 12.40
N GLU A 144 -6.76 7.39 13.68
CA GLU A 144 -6.89 8.47 14.68
C GLU A 144 -6.03 9.69 14.31
N ILE A 145 -4.79 9.49 13.86
CA ILE A 145 -3.91 10.59 13.47
C ILE A 145 -4.43 11.25 12.20
N SER A 146 -4.91 10.47 11.24
CA SER A 146 -5.43 10.96 9.97
C SER A 146 -6.70 11.81 10.12
N ALA A 147 -7.51 11.54 11.14
CA ALA A 147 -8.79 12.21 11.39
C ALA A 147 -8.71 13.49 12.22
N ARG A 148 -7.52 13.97 12.59
CA ARG A 148 -7.37 15.17 13.42
C ARG A 148 -7.82 16.43 12.68
N THR A 149 -9.02 16.86 12.95
CA THR A 149 -9.63 18.05 12.31
C THR A 149 -9.02 19.39 12.76
N SER A 150 -8.28 19.39 13.87
CA SER A 150 -7.53 20.56 14.35
C SER A 150 -6.25 20.84 13.57
N MET A 151 -5.88 19.94 12.67
CA MET A 151 -4.66 19.99 11.86
C MET A 151 -5.03 19.84 10.38
N SER A 152 -4.19 20.39 9.51
CA SER A 152 -4.31 20.13 8.07
C SER A 152 -3.90 18.69 7.73
N LEU A 153 -4.31 18.18 6.55
CA LEU A 153 -3.89 16.88 6.05
C LEU A 153 -2.36 16.74 6.01
N ALA A 154 -1.66 17.81 5.61
CA ALA A 154 -0.19 17.82 5.56
C ALA A 154 0.44 17.70 6.96
N GLU A 155 -0.15 18.32 7.98
CA GLU A 155 0.30 18.19 9.36
C GLU A 155 0.02 16.80 9.92
N ASN A 156 -1.14 16.23 9.61
CA ASN A 156 -1.47 14.84 9.98
C ASN A 156 -0.50 13.85 9.33
N LEU A 157 -0.19 14.01 8.04
CA LEU A 157 0.78 13.20 7.34
C LEU A 157 2.18 13.30 7.97
N LYS A 158 2.61 14.53 8.32
CA LYS A 158 3.87 14.75 9.01
C LYS A 158 3.89 14.08 10.38
N ALA A 159 2.79 14.13 11.13
CA ALA A 159 2.65 13.46 12.42
C ALA A 159 2.75 11.93 12.28
N LEU A 160 2.09 11.35 11.27
CA LEU A 160 2.22 9.92 10.93
C LEU A 160 3.68 9.56 10.63
N SER A 161 4.33 10.30 9.75
CA SER A 161 5.72 10.04 9.36
C SER A 161 6.68 10.14 10.55
N LEU A 162 6.53 11.14 11.42
CA LEU A 162 7.36 11.29 12.63
C LEU A 162 7.13 10.14 13.62
N LYS A 163 5.88 9.70 13.80
CA LYS A 163 5.58 8.56 14.65
C LYS A 163 6.19 7.27 14.09
N ALA A 164 6.04 7.02 12.79
CA ALA A 164 6.64 5.87 12.12
C ALA A 164 8.16 5.83 12.30
N LEU A 165 8.86 6.95 12.10
CA LEU A 165 10.31 7.06 12.33
C LEU A 165 10.70 6.74 13.77
N THR A 166 9.89 7.17 14.74
CA THR A 166 10.16 6.93 16.17
C THR A 166 9.98 5.46 16.54
N MET A 167 8.94 4.82 16.00
CA MET A 167 8.61 3.42 16.30
C MET A 167 9.57 2.45 15.63
N ASN A 168 10.06 2.78 14.43
CA ASN A 168 10.97 1.93 13.66
C ASN A 168 12.47 2.15 13.98
N ALA A 169 12.81 3.12 14.85
CA ALA A 169 14.20 3.33 15.28
C ALA A 169 14.69 2.19 16.21
N PRO A 170 15.97 1.76 16.12
CA PRO A 170 17.06 2.26 15.28
C PRO A 170 17.20 1.53 13.94
N TYR A 171 16.34 0.59 13.61
CA TYR A 171 16.45 -0.31 12.46
C TYR A 171 15.56 0.12 11.27
N GLY A 172 14.89 1.27 11.36
CA GLY A 172 14.06 1.78 10.28
C GLY A 172 14.87 2.12 9.04
N ASP A 173 14.90 1.19 8.09
CA ASP A 173 15.38 1.43 6.74
C ASP A 173 14.24 2.03 5.93
N ASN A 174 14.51 3.17 5.29
CA ASN A 174 13.62 3.92 4.41
C ASN A 174 12.56 4.82 5.07
N THR A 175 12.70 6.10 4.82
CA THR A 175 11.66 7.12 5.07
C THR A 175 10.43 6.77 4.22
N PRO A 176 9.24 6.60 4.81
CA PRO A 176 8.05 6.24 4.07
C PRO A 176 7.71 7.28 3.02
N GLY A 177 7.62 6.85 1.77
CA GLY A 177 6.95 7.63 0.74
C GLY A 177 5.44 7.57 1.03
N THR A 178 4.84 8.69 1.39
CA THR A 178 3.42 8.77 1.74
C THR A 178 2.73 9.81 0.88
N ALA A 179 1.58 9.46 0.35
CA ALA A 179 0.64 10.40 -0.26
C ALA A 179 -0.70 10.32 0.48
N LEU A 180 -1.20 11.48 0.90
CA LEU A 180 -2.51 11.64 1.51
C LEU A 180 -3.38 12.43 0.53
N LEU A 181 -4.55 11.91 0.20
CA LEU A 181 -5.53 12.55 -0.67
C LEU A 181 -6.78 12.89 0.12
#